data_f890cff2a6d66d3cb89c1739d9efb2ba
#
_entry.id   f890cff2a6d66d3cb89c1739d9efb2ba
#
_cell.length_a   1.000
_cell.length_b   1.000
_cell.length_c   1.000
_cell.angle_alpha   90.00
_cell.angle_beta   90.00
_cell.angle_gamma   90.00
#
_symmetry.space_group_name_H-M   'P 1'
#
loop_
_entity.id
_entity.type
_entity.pdbx_description
1 polymer ?
#
loop_
_entity_poly.entity_id
_entity_poly.type
_entity_poly.pdbx_seq_one_letter_code
_entity_poly.pdbx_strand_id
1 'polypeptide(L)'
;MITIETLKQEDMPQLIELYKELVPPHIEFNASLERCLKTYETMEKDNRSFLAVAKEKGEIVGSALGICCQCLVNPFLVVEDVIVRSDQRGKGVGRMLMEALDQFAQEKGCAYSFLVSSDFRTGAHSFYESMGYTD
;
A
#
# COMPACT_ATOMS: atom_id res chain seq x y z
N MET A 1 12.45 -12.99 -9.39
CA MET A 1 11.13 -13.35 -8.85
C MET A 1 10.66 -12.29 -7.85
N ILE A 2 9.41 -11.90 -7.93
CA ILE A 2 8.85 -10.89 -7.03
C ILE A 2 8.23 -11.58 -5.82
N THR A 3 8.55 -11.09 -4.62
CA THR A 3 7.98 -11.58 -3.38
C THR A 3 7.21 -10.46 -2.68
N ILE A 4 6.12 -10.81 -2.02
CA ILE A 4 5.35 -9.86 -1.21
C ILE A 4 5.67 -10.13 0.26
N GLU A 5 6.10 -9.10 0.95
CA GLU A 5 6.54 -9.18 2.34
C GLU A 5 5.99 -8.01 3.15
N THR A 6 6.02 -8.16 4.47
CA THR A 6 5.76 -7.03 5.36
C THR A 6 7.00 -6.13 5.36
N LEU A 7 6.79 -4.81 5.33
CA LEU A 7 7.88 -3.86 5.38
C LEU A 7 8.73 -4.06 6.63
N LYS A 8 10.05 -4.05 6.47
CA LYS A 8 10.99 -4.05 7.58
C LYS A 8 11.45 -2.61 7.83
N GLN A 9 11.83 -2.31 9.08
CA GLN A 9 12.28 -0.96 9.41
C GLN A 9 13.43 -0.50 8.52
N GLU A 10 14.35 -1.39 8.20
CA GLU A 10 15.50 -1.09 7.34
C GLU A 10 15.11 -0.74 5.91
N ASP A 11 13.91 -1.08 5.49
CA ASP A 11 13.41 -0.79 4.14
C ASP A 11 12.80 0.62 4.03
N MET A 12 12.62 1.31 5.15
CA MET A 12 11.90 2.59 5.16
C MET A 12 12.49 3.64 4.21
N PRO A 13 13.82 3.82 4.13
CA PRO A 13 14.36 4.81 3.19
C PRO A 13 13.98 4.55 1.74
N GLN A 14 13.98 3.29 1.31
CA GLN A 14 13.56 2.92 -0.04
C GLN A 14 12.09 3.22 -0.27
N LEU A 15 11.25 2.89 0.72
CA LEU A 15 9.81 3.12 0.61
C LEU A 15 9.49 4.61 0.50
N ILE A 16 10.16 5.44 1.29
CA ILE A 16 9.97 6.90 1.23
C ILE A 16 10.30 7.41 -0.16
N GLU A 17 11.37 6.92 -0.76
CA GLU A 17 11.75 7.32 -2.10
C GLU A 17 10.67 6.94 -3.12
N LEU A 18 10.10 5.75 -2.99
CA LEU A 18 9.03 5.29 -3.88
C LEU A 18 7.77 6.14 -3.69
N TYR A 19 7.47 6.56 -2.46
CA TYR A 19 6.28 7.36 -2.16
C TYR A 19 6.28 8.72 -2.86
N LYS A 20 7.40 9.21 -3.30
CA LYS A 20 7.45 10.48 -4.04
C LYS A 20 6.58 10.44 -5.29
N GLU A 21 6.33 9.25 -5.83
CA GLU A 21 5.47 9.11 -7.01
C GLU A 21 3.98 9.24 -6.67
N LEU A 22 3.61 9.22 -5.39
CA LEU A 22 2.22 9.37 -4.95
C LEU A 22 1.78 10.82 -4.85
N VAL A 23 2.71 11.75 -4.82
CA VAL A 23 2.45 13.17 -4.61
C VAL A 23 2.36 13.89 -5.95
N PRO A 24 1.31 14.71 -6.18
CA PRO A 24 1.25 15.50 -7.41
C PRO A 24 2.48 16.39 -7.57
N PRO A 25 2.92 16.66 -8.81
CA PRO A 25 4.16 17.42 -9.04
C PRO A 25 4.21 18.81 -8.41
N HIS A 26 3.05 19.42 -8.14
CA HIS A 26 2.98 20.77 -7.57
C HIS A 26 2.91 20.78 -6.05
N ILE A 27 2.89 19.60 -5.40
CA ILE A 27 2.82 19.49 -3.94
C ILE A 27 4.18 19.08 -3.42
N GLU A 28 4.65 19.76 -2.38
CA GLU A 28 5.90 19.43 -1.73
C GLU A 28 5.76 18.10 -0.97
N PHE A 29 6.76 17.23 -1.12
CA PHE A 29 6.80 15.95 -0.44
C PHE A 29 7.53 16.11 0.90
N ASN A 30 6.78 15.98 2.00
CA ASN A 30 7.29 16.17 3.35
C ASN A 30 7.21 14.88 4.18
N ALA A 31 8.14 13.97 3.94
CA ALA A 31 8.24 12.77 4.77
C ALA A 31 9.64 12.67 5.34
N SER A 32 9.76 12.71 6.67
CA SER A 32 11.04 12.49 7.31
C SER A 32 11.16 11.02 7.70
N LEU A 33 12.37 10.49 7.61
CA LEU A 33 12.65 9.11 7.98
C LEU A 33 12.27 8.86 9.44
N GLU A 34 12.64 9.78 10.33
CA GLU A 34 12.35 9.65 11.76
C GLU A 34 10.85 9.54 12.03
N ARG A 35 10.05 10.41 11.41
CA ARG A 35 8.61 10.40 11.59
C ARG A 35 7.99 9.10 11.05
N CYS A 36 8.43 8.67 9.88
CA CYS A 36 7.91 7.44 9.28
C CYS A 36 8.22 6.21 10.13
N LEU A 37 9.44 6.14 10.68
CA LEU A 37 9.81 5.03 11.54
C LEU A 37 8.97 5.01 12.82
N LYS A 38 8.72 6.17 13.42
CA LYS A 38 7.88 6.28 14.62
C LYS A 38 6.45 5.84 14.33
N THR A 39 5.90 6.31 13.23
CA THR A 39 4.54 5.95 12.82
C THR A 39 4.44 4.45 12.58
N TYR A 40 5.41 3.88 11.89
CA TYR A 40 5.42 2.46 11.61
C TYR A 40 5.51 1.62 12.88
N GLU A 41 6.30 2.05 13.86
CA GLU A 41 6.38 1.38 15.15
C GLU A 41 5.00 1.31 15.83
N THR A 42 4.25 2.42 15.79
CA THR A 42 2.89 2.45 16.32
C THR A 42 1.96 1.50 15.57
N MET A 43 2.07 1.47 14.25
CA MET A 43 1.27 0.58 13.42
C MET A 43 1.53 -0.88 13.73
N GLU A 44 2.79 -1.25 13.94
CA GLU A 44 3.16 -2.61 14.30
C GLU A 44 2.53 -3.03 15.64
N LYS A 45 2.52 -2.13 16.62
CA LYS A 45 1.94 -2.41 17.93
C LYS A 45 0.43 -2.60 17.87
N ASP A 46 -0.25 -1.83 17.05
CA ASP A 46 -1.70 -1.92 16.91
C ASP A 46 -2.14 -3.18 16.19
N ASN A 47 -1.29 -3.74 15.37
CA ASN A 47 -1.55 -4.97 14.61
C ASN A 47 -2.82 -4.91 13.75
N ARG A 48 -3.17 -3.72 13.27
CA ARG A 48 -4.34 -3.50 12.39
C ARG A 48 -3.96 -3.12 10.99
N SER A 49 -2.68 -2.93 10.74
CA SER A 49 -2.19 -2.48 9.45
C SER A 49 -1.25 -3.50 8.85
N PHE A 50 -1.30 -3.59 7.54
CA PHE A 50 -0.35 -4.39 6.79
C PHE A 50 0.28 -3.48 5.74
N LEU A 51 1.53 -3.14 5.94
CA LEU A 51 2.29 -2.39 4.95
C LEU A 51 3.05 -3.40 4.12
N ALA A 52 2.44 -3.76 2.98
CA ALA A 52 2.99 -4.76 2.08
C ALA A 52 3.99 -4.12 1.13
N VAL A 53 5.09 -4.80 0.91
CA VAL A 53 6.07 -4.40 -0.10
C VAL A 53 6.31 -5.54 -1.07
N ALA A 54 6.44 -5.21 -2.35
CA ALA A 54 6.85 -6.14 -3.37
C ALA A 54 8.33 -5.94 -3.60
N LYS A 55 9.10 -7.01 -3.50
CA LYS A 55 10.56 -6.95 -3.68
C LYS A 55 11.01 -7.82 -4.83
N GLU A 56 11.98 -7.33 -5.57
CA GLU A 56 12.68 -8.09 -6.59
C GLU A 56 14.18 -7.89 -6.36
N LYS A 57 14.90 -8.99 -6.15
CA LYS A 57 16.33 -8.95 -5.86
C LYS A 57 16.67 -8.05 -4.67
N GLY A 58 15.82 -8.05 -3.66
CA GLY A 58 16.04 -7.25 -2.46
C GLY A 58 15.62 -5.80 -2.56
N GLU A 59 15.16 -5.33 -3.72
CA GLU A 59 14.74 -3.96 -3.92
C GLU A 59 13.21 -3.85 -3.88
N ILE A 60 12.70 -2.78 -3.29
CA ILE A 60 11.26 -2.52 -3.28
C ILE A 60 10.85 -2.01 -4.65
N VAL A 61 9.92 -2.72 -5.28
CA VAL A 61 9.38 -2.33 -6.59
C VAL A 61 7.91 -1.94 -6.52
N GLY A 62 7.28 -2.09 -5.36
CA GLY A 62 5.90 -1.67 -5.16
C GLY A 62 5.52 -1.76 -3.69
N SER A 63 4.43 -1.11 -3.33
CA SER A 63 3.91 -1.13 -1.96
C SER A 63 2.42 -0.86 -1.95
N ALA A 64 1.76 -1.30 -0.89
CA ALA A 64 0.35 -0.99 -0.63
C ALA A 64 0.10 -1.10 0.87
N LEU A 65 -0.72 -0.20 1.40
CA LEU A 65 -1.05 -0.18 2.81
C LEU A 65 -2.51 -0.59 2.99
N GLY A 66 -2.75 -1.58 3.84
CA GLY A 66 -4.08 -1.95 4.26
C GLY A 66 -4.27 -1.66 5.75
N ILE A 67 -5.36 -0.99 6.10
CA ILE A 67 -5.66 -0.65 7.49
C ILE A 67 -7.03 -1.23 7.83
N CYS A 68 -7.08 -2.10 8.82
CA CYS A 68 -8.34 -2.65 9.30
C CYS A 68 -9.00 -1.66 10.24
N CYS A 69 -10.15 -1.14 9.84
CA CYS A 69 -10.93 -0.21 10.66
C CYS A 69 -11.99 -1.00 11.39
N GLN A 70 -11.96 -0.94 12.72
CA GLN A 70 -12.94 -1.63 13.55
C GLN A 70 -14.22 -0.85 13.64
N CYS A 71 -15.34 -1.57 13.45
CA CYS A 71 -16.68 -1.02 13.64
C CYS A 71 -17.46 -2.02 14.47
N LEU A 72 -18.54 -1.56 15.11
CA LEU A 72 -19.32 -2.44 15.99
C LEU A 72 -19.96 -3.61 15.24
N VAL A 73 -20.29 -3.40 13.98
CA VAL A 73 -20.99 -4.44 13.20
C VAL A 73 -20.09 -5.05 12.14
N ASN A 74 -19.56 -4.25 11.24
CA ASN A 74 -18.79 -4.76 10.11
C ASN A 74 -17.45 -4.04 9.99
N PRO A 75 -16.36 -4.66 10.46
CA PRO A 75 -15.03 -4.08 10.22
C PRO A 75 -14.74 -4.05 8.72
N PHE A 76 -13.90 -3.10 8.30
CA PHE A 76 -13.57 -2.95 6.89
C PHE A 76 -12.10 -2.59 6.72
N LEU A 77 -11.60 -2.82 5.52
CA LEU A 77 -10.22 -2.49 5.19
C LEU A 77 -10.17 -1.21 4.37
N VAL A 78 -9.30 -0.28 4.77
CA VAL A 78 -8.96 0.88 3.95
C VAL A 78 -7.67 0.57 3.23
N VAL A 79 -7.65 0.73 1.92
CA VAL A 79 -6.46 0.51 1.10
C VAL A 79 -5.94 1.87 0.67
N GLU A 80 -4.69 2.16 0.99
CA GLU A 80 -4.05 3.44 0.68
C GLU A 80 -2.65 3.24 0.15
N ASP A 81 -2.13 4.30 -0.46
CA ASP A 81 -0.72 4.39 -0.86
C ASP A 81 -0.28 3.21 -1.75
N VAL A 82 -1.16 2.79 -2.67
CA VAL A 82 -0.80 1.74 -3.63
C VAL A 82 0.10 2.36 -4.69
N ILE A 83 1.30 1.84 -4.82
CA ILE A 83 2.28 2.35 -5.76
C ILE A 83 3.11 1.20 -6.34
N VAL A 84 3.35 1.26 -7.64
CA VAL A 84 4.27 0.36 -8.32
C VAL A 84 5.31 1.23 -9.02
N ARG A 85 6.59 0.92 -8.82
CA ARG A 85 7.67 1.69 -9.42
C ARG A 85 7.45 1.74 -10.93
N SER A 86 7.69 2.91 -11.54
CA SER A 86 7.33 3.18 -12.93
C SER A 86 7.91 2.17 -13.92
N ASP A 87 9.13 1.66 -13.68
CA ASP A 87 9.77 0.68 -14.57
C ASP A 87 9.25 -0.74 -14.36
N GLN A 88 8.37 -0.96 -13.39
CA GLN A 88 7.82 -2.28 -13.06
C GLN A 88 6.32 -2.38 -13.31
N ARG A 89 5.72 -1.35 -13.87
CA ARG A 89 4.28 -1.35 -14.17
C ARG A 89 3.97 -2.31 -15.31
N GLY A 90 2.77 -2.88 -15.28
CA GLY A 90 2.34 -3.83 -16.30
C GLY A 90 2.84 -5.25 -16.12
N LYS A 91 3.49 -5.56 -15.00
CA LYS A 91 4.06 -6.88 -14.72
C LYS A 91 3.30 -7.65 -13.62
N GLY A 92 2.13 -7.14 -13.23
CA GLY A 92 1.31 -7.81 -12.22
C GLY A 92 1.68 -7.52 -10.77
N VAL A 93 2.61 -6.61 -10.51
CA VAL A 93 3.04 -6.28 -9.14
C VAL A 93 1.88 -5.73 -8.32
N GLY A 94 1.11 -4.80 -8.89
CA GLY A 94 -0.04 -4.22 -8.20
C GLY A 94 -1.08 -5.27 -7.83
N ARG A 95 -1.35 -6.21 -8.73
CA ARG A 95 -2.29 -7.29 -8.47
C ARG A 95 -1.81 -8.18 -7.31
N MET A 96 -0.52 -8.50 -7.28
CA MET A 96 0.05 -9.30 -6.19
C MET A 96 -0.12 -8.57 -4.84
N LEU A 97 0.11 -7.26 -4.82
CA LEU A 97 -0.08 -6.46 -3.62
C LEU A 97 -1.53 -6.46 -3.16
N MET A 98 -2.46 -6.25 -4.10
CA MET A 98 -3.88 -6.23 -3.76
C MET A 98 -4.37 -7.58 -3.27
N GLU A 99 -3.89 -8.66 -3.84
CA GLU A 99 -4.22 -10.01 -3.37
C GLU A 99 -3.73 -10.25 -1.95
N ALA A 100 -2.52 -9.76 -1.63
CA ALA A 100 -1.99 -9.87 -0.26
C ALA A 100 -2.83 -9.07 0.73
N LEU A 101 -3.30 -7.88 0.34
CA LEU A 101 -4.19 -7.09 1.19
C LEU A 101 -5.55 -7.77 1.37
N ASP A 102 -6.07 -8.41 0.33
CA ASP A 102 -7.34 -9.15 0.44
C ASP A 102 -7.21 -10.29 1.43
N GLN A 103 -6.10 -11.01 1.40
CA GLN A 103 -5.85 -12.08 2.35
C GLN A 103 -5.76 -11.55 3.78
N PHE A 104 -5.07 -10.43 3.97
CA PHE A 104 -5.00 -9.77 5.26
C PHE A 104 -6.40 -9.38 5.76
N ALA A 105 -7.23 -8.82 4.88
CA ALA A 105 -8.60 -8.45 5.21
C ALA A 105 -9.41 -9.66 5.67
N GLN A 106 -9.27 -10.79 4.99
CA GLN A 106 -9.96 -12.02 5.37
C GLN A 106 -9.50 -12.51 6.74
N GLU A 107 -8.21 -12.46 7.00
CA GLU A 107 -7.65 -12.88 8.30
C GLU A 107 -8.16 -12.01 9.45
N LYS A 108 -8.40 -10.72 9.16
CA LYS A 108 -8.92 -9.77 10.16
C LYS A 108 -10.45 -9.75 10.23
N GLY A 109 -11.14 -10.51 9.38
CA GLY A 109 -12.59 -10.55 9.38
C GLY A 109 -13.25 -9.33 8.77
N CYS A 110 -12.57 -8.62 7.88
CA CYS A 110 -13.14 -7.44 7.23
C CYS A 110 -14.22 -7.84 6.25
N ALA A 111 -15.35 -7.12 6.30
CA ALA A 111 -16.50 -7.39 5.45
C ALA A 111 -16.33 -6.84 4.04
N TYR A 112 -15.59 -5.73 3.89
CA TYR A 112 -15.37 -5.09 2.59
C TYR A 112 -14.14 -4.20 2.66
N SER A 113 -13.72 -3.70 1.48
CA SER A 113 -12.53 -2.85 1.36
C SER A 113 -12.89 -1.55 0.65
N PHE A 114 -12.27 -0.46 1.10
CA PHE A 114 -12.30 0.84 0.42
C PHE A 114 -10.94 1.15 -0.18
N LEU A 115 -10.95 1.71 -1.37
CA LEU A 115 -9.75 2.16 -2.04
C LEU A 115 -9.78 3.67 -2.21
N VAL A 116 -8.71 4.34 -1.80
CA VAL A 116 -8.56 5.79 -1.97
C VAL A 116 -7.54 6.04 -3.05
N SER A 117 -7.88 6.87 -4.04
CA SER A 117 -6.98 7.16 -5.15
C SER A 117 -7.11 8.63 -5.57
N SER A 118 -5.99 9.19 -6.02
CA SER A 118 -5.91 10.56 -6.50
C SER A 118 -6.24 10.64 -7.98
N ASP A 119 -6.98 11.66 -8.39
CA ASP A 119 -7.42 11.81 -9.79
C ASP A 119 -6.28 11.95 -10.78
N PHE A 120 -5.13 12.48 -10.37
CA PHE A 120 -4.03 12.64 -11.31
C PHE A 120 -3.40 11.31 -11.74
N ARG A 121 -3.76 10.20 -11.09
CA ARG A 121 -3.27 8.86 -11.42
C ARG A 121 -4.30 8.06 -12.21
N THR A 122 -4.63 8.52 -13.42
CA THR A 122 -5.66 7.87 -14.25
C THR A 122 -5.35 6.42 -14.57
N GLY A 123 -4.07 6.09 -14.77
CA GLY A 123 -3.67 4.70 -15.01
C GLY A 123 -3.97 3.81 -13.81
N ALA A 124 -3.80 4.36 -12.60
CA ALA A 124 -4.12 3.63 -11.37
C ALA A 124 -5.63 3.36 -11.29
N HIS A 125 -6.47 4.33 -11.68
CA HIS A 125 -7.92 4.13 -11.68
C HIS A 125 -8.33 2.95 -12.58
N SER A 126 -7.75 2.87 -13.77
CA SER A 126 -8.01 1.75 -14.70
C SER A 126 -7.61 0.41 -14.08
N PHE A 127 -6.47 0.38 -13.40
CA PHE A 127 -6.01 -0.82 -12.72
C PHE A 127 -7.00 -1.24 -11.62
N TYR A 128 -7.45 -0.28 -10.79
CA TYR A 128 -8.38 -0.58 -9.70
C TYR A 128 -9.71 -1.09 -10.22
N GLU A 129 -10.22 -0.52 -11.30
CA GLU A 129 -11.43 -1.01 -11.93
C GLU A 129 -11.27 -2.46 -12.39
N SER A 130 -10.11 -2.82 -12.93
CA SER A 130 -9.84 -4.19 -13.36
C SER A 130 -9.83 -5.19 -12.21
N MET A 131 -9.60 -4.71 -10.98
CA MET A 131 -9.62 -5.53 -9.77
C MET A 131 -10.99 -5.53 -9.09
N GLY A 132 -12.00 -4.88 -9.67
CA GLY A 132 -13.36 -4.85 -9.11
C GLY A 132 -13.67 -3.68 -8.20
N TYR A 133 -12.79 -2.70 -8.09
CA TYR A 133 -13.04 -1.50 -7.30
C TYR A 133 -13.79 -0.47 -8.13
N THR A 134 -14.69 0.27 -7.48
CA THR A 134 -15.41 1.37 -8.11
C THR A 134 -15.19 2.63 -7.29
N ASP A 135 -15.31 3.77 -7.93
CA ASP A 135 -15.17 5.08 -7.27
C ASP A 135 -16.32 5.36 -6.29
#